data_b5eb9d530fc75899b21ea1e6b2875ac0
#
_entry.id   b5eb9d530fc75899b21ea1e6b2875ac0
#
_cell.length_a   1.000
_cell.length_b   1.000
_cell.length_c   1.000
_cell.angle_alpha   90.00
_cell.angle_beta   90.00
_cell.angle_gamma   90.00
#
_symmetry.space_group_name_H-M   'P 1'
#
loop_
_entity.id
_entity.type
_entity.pdbx_description
1 polymer ?
#
loop_
_entity_poly.entity_id
_entity_poly.type
_entity_poly.pdbx_seq_one_letter_code
_entity_poly.pdbx_strand_id
1 'polypeptide(L)'
;MTLPPCVVHEDDDLLVVNKPPGWNTHAPGPHAGEGIYDWLKHREPKWAQLAIIHRLDKDTSGLLVFGKTTRANRSLTRQFMEREVLKRYILVTDRPAQRDEFTVVSSIVRAGDHYASLPLTAGGERAETRFRVLRRAGERTWLEAEPVTGRTHQIRVHAAAEGLPVLGDALYGGSAAARLHLHAAELEVEQPESGDALRLAVPPDFSTPAARQLRDAVIDRVATDTFRCVQGAADGQPGRYRDRLGGWLLLAGENTPPLTEASALLGSGEGLPAVHGVYFKPLLRQVRKVPVAAASPHLLAGVVAPERFPVRENGVTFELSLTEGYSVGLFLDQRDNRRRLLRGHVAAGFPLYAEAPSGVPEVLNCFAYTCGFSVCAALGGARVTSLDLSRKYLDWGRRNFELNGLNPAGHDFIYGEVFDWLKRLAKKARLYDVLILDPPTFSRSREHGDFRSETDYGSLVSLALPLLRPDGVLLASTNTARLLPEPFIGQVHAAILNAGRRVVQEHYGPQPPDFPVAREEPAYLKTLWLRISGAG
;
A
#
# COMPACT_ATOMS: atom_id res chain seq x y z
N MET A 1 -9.48 -15.31 5.35
CA MET A 1 -8.20 -14.73 4.87
C MET A 1 -7.17 -14.85 5.97
N THR A 2 -5.95 -15.15 5.60
CA THR A 2 -4.78 -15.11 6.46
C THR A 2 -4.50 -13.68 6.93
N LEU A 3 -3.90 -13.54 8.10
CA LEU A 3 -3.40 -12.26 8.59
C LEU A 3 -2.31 -11.72 7.64
N PRO A 4 -2.11 -10.39 7.55
CA PRO A 4 -0.96 -9.85 6.84
C PRO A 4 0.35 -10.44 7.37
N PRO A 5 1.34 -10.73 6.51
CA PRO A 5 2.59 -11.38 6.94
C PRO A 5 3.37 -10.62 8.01
N CYS A 6 3.18 -9.29 8.11
CA CYS A 6 3.80 -8.51 9.16
C CYS A 6 3.21 -8.74 10.56
N VAL A 7 2.05 -9.39 10.71
CA VAL A 7 1.43 -9.64 12.02
C VAL A 7 2.16 -10.78 12.71
N VAL A 8 2.72 -10.49 13.90
CA VAL A 8 3.47 -11.43 14.73
C VAL A 8 2.57 -12.04 15.81
N HIS A 9 1.68 -11.22 16.39
CA HIS A 9 0.76 -11.64 17.43
C HIS A 9 -0.54 -10.84 17.33
N GLU A 10 -1.66 -11.50 17.56
CA GLU A 10 -2.97 -10.86 17.70
C GLU A 10 -3.80 -11.62 18.74
N ASP A 11 -4.34 -10.86 19.68
CA ASP A 11 -5.39 -11.34 20.61
C ASP A 11 -6.53 -10.30 20.67
N ASP A 12 -7.39 -10.36 21.69
CA ASP A 12 -8.52 -9.44 21.81
C ASP A 12 -8.11 -8.00 22.12
N ASP A 13 -7.01 -7.80 22.81
CA ASP A 13 -6.52 -6.51 23.27
C ASP A 13 -5.36 -5.93 22.42
N LEU A 14 -4.51 -6.78 21.86
CA LEU A 14 -3.26 -6.39 21.25
C LEU A 14 -3.15 -6.81 19.79
N LEU A 15 -2.45 -6.00 19.02
CA LEU A 15 -1.92 -6.35 17.69
C LEU A 15 -0.43 -5.99 17.67
N VAL A 16 0.44 -6.98 17.48
CA VAL A 16 1.89 -6.78 17.37
C VAL A 16 2.37 -7.14 15.98
N VAL A 17 3.14 -6.26 15.39
CA VAL A 17 3.65 -6.42 14.04
C VAL A 17 5.17 -6.32 13.98
N ASN A 18 5.76 -6.96 12.99
CA ASN A 18 7.13 -6.73 12.55
C ASN A 18 7.11 -5.65 11.44
N LYS A 19 7.36 -4.39 11.82
CA LYS A 19 7.38 -3.28 10.85
C LYS A 19 8.61 -3.42 9.94
N PRO A 20 8.45 -3.45 8.62
CA PRO A 20 9.60 -3.41 7.72
C PRO A 20 10.31 -2.05 7.76
N PRO A 21 11.59 -1.98 7.35
CA PRO A 21 12.30 -0.73 7.15
C PRO A 21 11.71 0.07 5.97
N GLY A 22 11.90 1.38 5.95
CA GLY A 22 11.45 2.26 4.88
C GLY A 22 9.95 2.60 4.91
N TRP A 23 9.20 2.09 5.89
CA TRP A 23 7.76 2.35 6.05
C TRP A 23 7.48 3.11 7.33
N ASN A 24 6.71 4.19 7.24
CA ASN A 24 6.34 5.00 8.40
C ASN A 24 5.45 4.24 9.37
N THR A 25 5.49 4.58 10.65
CA THR A 25 4.52 4.07 11.64
C THR A 25 3.12 4.59 11.34
N HIS A 26 2.97 5.86 11.00
CA HIS A 26 1.71 6.50 10.59
C HIS A 26 1.93 7.38 9.36
N ALA A 27 0.85 7.71 8.65
CA ALA A 27 0.91 8.56 7.47
C ALA A 27 1.57 9.91 7.77
N PRO A 28 2.53 10.37 6.95
CA PRO A 28 3.21 11.65 7.16
C PRO A 28 2.34 12.86 6.80
N GLY A 29 1.20 12.65 6.16
CA GLY A 29 0.24 13.71 5.79
C GLY A 29 -1.06 13.12 5.24
N PRO A 30 -2.11 13.92 5.07
CA PRO A 30 -3.47 13.44 4.76
C PRO A 30 -3.60 12.76 3.39
N HIS A 31 -2.77 13.12 2.42
CA HIS A 31 -2.77 12.58 1.06
C HIS A 31 -1.46 11.87 0.70
N ALA A 32 -0.62 11.59 1.70
CA ALA A 32 0.58 10.78 1.53
C ALA A 32 0.24 9.28 1.56
N GLY A 33 1.22 8.44 1.28
CA GLY A 33 1.09 6.99 1.48
C GLY A 33 0.79 6.66 2.94
N GLU A 34 0.00 5.64 3.17
CA GLU A 34 -0.31 5.16 4.52
C GLU A 34 0.96 4.71 5.25
N GLY A 35 1.02 4.94 6.57
CA GLY A 35 1.90 4.22 7.46
C GLY A 35 1.32 2.83 7.77
N ILE A 36 2.10 1.97 8.44
CA ILE A 36 1.64 0.63 8.80
C ILE A 36 0.39 0.68 9.69
N TYR A 37 0.29 1.67 10.59
CA TYR A 37 -0.87 1.89 11.45
C TYR A 37 -2.13 2.18 10.63
N ASP A 38 -2.06 3.16 9.72
CA ASP A 38 -3.21 3.59 8.91
C ASP A 38 -3.68 2.45 8.02
N TRP A 39 -2.74 1.77 7.36
CA TRP A 39 -3.02 0.64 6.50
C TRP A 39 -3.70 -0.53 7.25
N LEU A 40 -3.23 -0.88 8.46
CA LEU A 40 -3.86 -1.91 9.30
C LEU A 40 -5.24 -1.46 9.78
N LYS A 41 -5.36 -0.26 10.35
CA LYS A 41 -6.59 0.29 10.91
C LYS A 41 -7.73 0.29 9.89
N HIS A 42 -7.43 0.59 8.63
CA HIS A 42 -8.42 0.66 7.56
C HIS A 42 -8.62 -0.68 6.82
N ARG A 43 -7.85 -1.71 7.15
CA ARG A 43 -7.86 -2.97 6.43
C ARG A 43 -8.96 -3.93 6.87
N GLU A 44 -9.19 -4.06 8.16
CA GLU A 44 -10.17 -5.00 8.74
C GLU A 44 -11.09 -4.28 9.74
N PRO A 45 -12.41 -4.60 9.76
CA PRO A 45 -13.35 -4.01 10.72
C PRO A 45 -12.90 -4.17 12.17
N LYS A 46 -12.33 -5.31 12.53
CA LYS A 46 -11.85 -5.61 13.89
C LYS A 46 -10.67 -4.75 14.34
N TRP A 47 -10.01 -4.05 13.42
CA TRP A 47 -8.88 -3.16 13.69
C TRP A 47 -9.26 -1.67 13.65
N ALA A 48 -10.53 -1.36 13.48
CA ALA A 48 -11.00 0.03 13.38
C ALA A 48 -10.67 0.88 14.62
N GLN A 49 -10.48 0.27 15.79
CA GLN A 49 -10.15 0.94 17.05
C GLN A 49 -8.66 0.90 17.41
N LEU A 50 -7.78 0.44 16.49
CA LEU A 50 -6.34 0.44 16.73
C LEU A 50 -5.86 1.82 17.20
N ALA A 51 -4.96 1.83 18.19
CA ALA A 51 -4.32 3.03 18.69
C ALA A 51 -2.79 2.90 18.68
N ILE A 52 -2.12 4.00 18.34
CA ILE A 52 -0.66 4.10 18.39
C ILE A 52 -0.25 4.32 19.85
N ILE A 53 0.55 3.42 20.39
CA ILE A 53 1.10 3.51 21.75
C ILE A 53 2.52 4.05 21.70
N HIS A 54 3.33 3.57 20.76
CA HIS A 54 4.70 4.02 20.51
C HIS A 54 5.01 4.02 19.02
N ARG A 55 6.19 4.48 18.65
CA ARG A 55 6.61 4.59 17.24
C ARG A 55 8.00 4.02 17.04
N LEU A 56 8.24 3.55 15.81
CA LEU A 56 9.57 3.31 15.25
C LEU A 56 9.83 4.34 14.15
N ASP A 57 11.08 4.72 13.98
CA ASP A 57 11.50 5.57 12.85
C ASP A 57 11.19 4.86 11.52
N LYS A 58 11.07 5.63 10.45
CA LYS A 58 10.78 5.11 9.10
C LYS A 58 11.68 3.93 8.73
N ASP A 59 12.99 4.10 8.92
CA ASP A 59 14.00 3.12 8.47
C ASP A 59 14.34 2.06 9.52
N THR A 60 13.89 2.23 10.77
CA THR A 60 13.98 1.23 11.83
C THR A 60 12.95 0.15 11.60
N SER A 61 13.36 -1.12 11.61
CA SER A 61 12.47 -2.27 11.52
C SER A 61 12.21 -2.90 12.89
N GLY A 62 11.25 -3.83 12.96
CA GLY A 62 11.02 -4.68 14.13
C GLY A 62 9.67 -4.50 14.81
N LEU A 63 9.59 -5.00 16.04
CA LEU A 63 8.36 -5.12 16.80
C LEU A 63 7.73 -3.77 17.14
N LEU A 64 6.44 -3.67 16.84
CA LEU A 64 5.59 -2.52 17.11
C LEU A 64 4.24 -3.00 17.61
N VAL A 65 3.79 -2.53 18.80
CA VAL A 65 2.52 -2.92 19.42
C VAL A 65 1.48 -1.83 19.27
N PHE A 66 0.26 -2.24 18.96
CA PHE A 66 -0.95 -1.41 18.93
C PHE A 66 -1.96 -1.97 19.94
N GLY A 67 -2.71 -1.08 20.60
CA GLY A 67 -3.86 -1.47 21.39
C GLY A 67 -5.12 -1.53 20.53
N LYS A 68 -5.96 -2.56 20.73
CA LYS A 68 -7.22 -2.77 20.03
C LYS A 68 -8.43 -2.28 20.83
N THR A 69 -8.27 -2.14 22.15
CA THR A 69 -9.35 -1.77 23.08
C THR A 69 -8.96 -0.58 23.93
N THR A 70 -9.96 0.09 24.53
CA THR A 70 -9.70 1.18 25.49
C THR A 70 -8.90 0.69 26.70
N ARG A 71 -9.15 -0.55 27.18
CA ARG A 71 -8.39 -1.20 28.27
C ARG A 71 -6.93 -1.31 27.87
N ALA A 72 -6.66 -1.91 26.71
CA ALA A 72 -5.30 -2.05 26.19
C ALA A 72 -4.58 -0.72 26.02
N ASN A 73 -5.26 0.28 25.48
CA ASN A 73 -4.68 1.61 25.27
C ASN A 73 -4.25 2.26 26.59
N ARG A 74 -5.08 2.16 27.64
CA ARG A 74 -4.76 2.68 28.98
C ARG A 74 -3.60 1.92 29.61
N SER A 75 -3.64 0.57 29.61
CA SER A 75 -2.61 -0.27 30.18
C SER A 75 -1.25 -0.04 29.52
N LEU A 76 -1.20 -0.17 28.19
CA LEU A 76 0.05 0.04 27.44
C LEU A 76 0.61 1.46 27.63
N THR A 77 -0.26 2.49 27.58
CA THR A 77 0.18 3.87 27.78
C THR A 77 0.85 4.02 29.16
N ARG A 78 0.24 3.48 30.23
CA ARG A 78 0.83 3.46 31.56
C ARG A 78 2.19 2.76 31.56
N GLN A 79 2.25 1.52 31.06
CA GLN A 79 3.47 0.72 31.03
C GLN A 79 4.63 1.45 30.31
N PHE A 80 4.34 2.11 29.16
CA PHE A 80 5.35 2.91 28.43
C PHE A 80 5.76 4.17 29.20
N MET A 81 4.83 4.86 29.88
CA MET A 81 5.12 6.04 30.69
C MET A 81 5.94 5.70 31.94
N GLU A 82 5.61 4.60 32.60
CA GLU A 82 6.28 4.11 33.81
C GLU A 82 7.57 3.33 33.52
N ARG A 83 7.89 3.11 32.22
CA ARG A 83 9.08 2.41 31.73
C ARG A 83 9.13 0.94 32.16
N GLU A 84 7.96 0.33 32.26
CA GLU A 84 7.81 -1.09 32.59
C GLU A 84 8.01 -1.99 31.36
N VAL A 85 7.93 -1.40 30.15
CA VAL A 85 8.11 -2.12 28.89
C VAL A 85 9.58 -2.37 28.60
N LEU A 86 9.96 -3.65 28.47
CA LEU A 86 11.29 -4.00 27.99
C LEU A 86 11.32 -3.92 26.45
N LYS A 87 12.32 -3.19 25.93
CA LYS A 87 12.59 -3.08 24.49
C LYS A 87 14.06 -3.35 24.25
N ARG A 88 14.38 -4.31 23.41
CA ARG A 88 15.74 -4.57 22.97
C ARG A 88 15.86 -4.41 21.48
N TYR A 89 16.86 -3.66 21.08
CA TYR A 89 17.18 -3.41 19.69
C TYR A 89 18.52 -4.05 19.36
N ILE A 90 18.62 -4.59 18.16
CA ILE A 90 19.90 -5.03 17.59
C ILE A 90 20.33 -4.00 16.57
N LEU A 91 21.59 -3.55 16.70
CA LEU A 91 22.20 -2.68 15.72
C LEU A 91 23.56 -3.22 15.29
N VAL A 92 24.00 -2.82 14.10
CA VAL A 92 25.33 -3.14 13.57
C VAL A 92 26.05 -1.83 13.25
N THR A 93 27.33 -1.76 13.64
CA THR A 93 28.26 -0.72 13.22
C THR A 93 29.50 -1.36 12.60
N ASP A 94 30.17 -0.65 11.73
CA ASP A 94 31.48 -0.99 11.16
C ASP A 94 32.65 -0.33 11.91
N ARG A 95 32.41 0.09 13.15
CA ARG A 95 33.41 0.64 14.05
C ARG A 95 33.70 -0.34 15.19
N PRO A 96 34.92 -0.39 15.68
CA PRO A 96 35.28 -1.23 16.82
C PRO A 96 34.78 -0.61 18.14
N ALA A 97 33.93 -1.34 18.85
CA ALA A 97 33.54 -0.93 20.21
C ALA A 97 34.69 -1.18 21.21
N GLN A 98 35.04 -0.16 21.97
CA GLN A 98 36.15 -0.21 22.96
C GLN A 98 35.69 -0.87 24.28
N ARG A 99 34.42 -0.88 24.57
CA ARG A 99 33.80 -1.42 25.79
C ARG A 99 32.76 -2.49 25.42
N ASP A 100 32.64 -3.52 26.24
CA ASP A 100 31.64 -4.56 26.04
C ASP A 100 30.24 -4.12 26.48
N GLU A 101 30.19 -3.31 27.55
CA GLU A 101 28.96 -2.74 28.07
C GLU A 101 29.18 -1.27 28.42
N PHE A 102 28.20 -0.43 28.12
CA PHE A 102 28.23 1.00 28.47
C PHE A 102 26.82 1.60 28.44
N THR A 103 26.66 2.69 29.19
CA THR A 103 25.43 3.46 29.24
C THR A 103 25.68 4.89 28.78
N VAL A 104 24.82 5.38 27.90
CA VAL A 104 24.82 6.77 27.43
C VAL A 104 23.66 7.51 28.07
N VAL A 105 23.96 8.60 28.78
CA VAL A 105 22.96 9.49 29.37
C VAL A 105 23.24 10.90 28.88
N SER A 106 22.30 11.49 28.14
CA SER A 106 22.47 12.82 27.56
C SER A 106 21.14 13.56 27.43
N SER A 107 21.20 14.82 27.02
CA SER A 107 20.05 15.56 26.51
C SER A 107 20.00 15.43 25.00
N ILE A 108 18.84 14.96 24.45
CA ILE A 108 18.60 14.94 23.01
C ILE A 108 17.93 16.26 22.61
N VAL A 109 18.58 16.99 21.70
CA VAL A 109 18.16 18.30 21.22
C VAL A 109 18.00 18.26 19.71
N ARG A 110 16.95 18.89 19.20
CA ARG A 110 16.77 19.03 17.75
C ARG A 110 17.77 20.04 17.18
N ALA A 111 18.52 19.64 16.18
CA ALA A 111 19.53 20.45 15.47
C ALA A 111 19.20 20.47 13.96
N GLY A 112 18.30 21.38 13.55
CA GLY A 112 17.82 21.46 12.17
C GLY A 112 16.95 20.26 11.79
N ASP A 113 17.41 19.45 10.84
CA ASP A 113 16.75 18.26 10.33
C ASP A 113 17.12 16.96 11.07
N HIS A 114 18.05 17.02 12.03
CA HIS A 114 18.53 15.88 12.83
C HIS A 114 18.47 16.17 14.34
N TYR A 115 18.97 15.26 15.15
CA TYR A 115 19.07 15.38 16.61
C TYR A 115 20.52 15.24 17.06
N ALA A 116 20.88 15.89 18.15
CA ALA A 116 22.22 15.83 18.75
C ALA A 116 22.15 15.35 20.20
N SER A 117 23.16 14.58 20.62
CA SER A 117 23.40 14.19 22.00
C SER A 117 24.31 15.25 22.64
N LEU A 118 23.80 15.97 23.64
CA LEU A 118 24.48 17.04 24.35
C LEU A 118 24.53 16.73 25.85
N PRO A 119 25.45 17.39 26.63
CA PRO A 119 25.44 17.28 28.09
C PRO A 119 24.07 17.64 28.68
N LEU A 120 23.71 17.03 29.81
CA LEU A 120 22.41 17.26 30.47
C LEU A 120 22.15 18.74 30.82
N THR A 121 23.20 19.56 30.94
CA THR A 121 23.11 20.99 31.17
C THR A 121 22.73 21.82 29.96
N ALA A 122 22.73 21.23 28.76
CA ALA A 122 22.44 21.94 27.49
C ALA A 122 20.95 22.19 27.24
N GLY A 123 20.08 21.72 28.14
CA GLY A 123 18.62 21.70 27.89
C GLY A 123 18.22 20.56 26.96
N GLY A 124 16.91 20.45 26.66
CA GLY A 124 16.37 19.36 25.85
C GLY A 124 15.84 18.21 26.70
N GLU A 125 15.59 17.06 26.03
CA GLU A 125 14.96 15.91 26.67
C GLU A 125 15.99 14.90 27.15
N ARG A 126 16.01 14.60 28.46
CA ARG A 126 16.87 13.55 29.02
C ARG A 126 16.58 12.21 28.33
N ALA A 127 17.66 11.58 27.87
CA ALA A 127 17.67 10.28 27.24
C ALA A 127 18.69 9.36 27.87
N GLU A 128 18.37 8.05 27.95
CA GLU A 128 19.26 7.03 28.52
C GLU A 128 19.14 5.74 27.69
N THR A 129 20.29 5.22 27.22
CA THR A 129 20.39 3.95 26.48
C THR A 129 21.53 3.12 27.03
N ARG A 130 21.26 1.85 27.32
CA ARG A 130 22.26 0.86 27.69
C ARG A 130 22.67 0.10 26.45
N PHE A 131 23.97 -0.10 26.25
CA PHE A 131 24.52 -0.85 25.13
C PHE A 131 25.32 -2.05 25.64
N ARG A 132 25.21 -3.17 24.95
CA ARG A 132 26.00 -4.38 25.18
C ARG A 132 26.47 -4.95 23.84
N VAL A 133 27.76 -5.24 23.74
CA VAL A 133 28.33 -5.91 22.55
C VAL A 133 27.90 -7.38 22.57
N LEU A 134 27.24 -7.83 21.51
CA LEU A 134 26.83 -9.21 21.35
C LEU A 134 27.92 -10.05 20.67
N ARG A 135 28.55 -9.47 19.67
CA ARG A 135 29.67 -10.13 18.94
C ARG A 135 30.45 -9.12 18.11
N ARG A 136 31.70 -9.48 17.83
CA ARG A 136 32.56 -8.83 16.84
C ARG A 136 32.90 -9.85 15.75
N ALA A 137 32.74 -9.46 14.48
CA ALA A 137 33.05 -10.33 13.35
C ALA A 137 33.63 -9.50 12.20
N GLY A 138 34.94 -9.67 11.93
CA GLY A 138 35.67 -8.82 11.02
C GLY A 138 35.62 -7.36 11.47
N GLU A 139 35.30 -6.46 10.58
CA GLU A 139 35.17 -5.01 10.85
C GLU A 139 33.83 -4.63 11.47
N ARG A 140 32.91 -5.58 11.69
CA ARG A 140 31.58 -5.28 12.20
C ARG A 140 31.42 -5.65 13.66
N THR A 141 30.72 -4.78 14.40
CA THR A 141 30.30 -5.01 15.78
C THR A 141 28.77 -5.03 15.84
N TRP A 142 28.21 -6.08 16.43
CA TRP A 142 26.78 -6.20 16.74
C TRP A 142 26.57 -5.79 18.17
N LEU A 143 25.64 -4.85 18.40
CA LEU A 143 25.29 -4.37 19.72
C LEU A 143 23.79 -4.60 19.98
N GLU A 144 23.49 -4.95 21.21
CA GLU A 144 22.16 -4.80 21.78
C GLU A 144 22.06 -3.39 22.38
N ALA A 145 20.94 -2.73 22.14
CA ALA A 145 20.61 -1.45 22.77
C ALA A 145 19.27 -1.57 23.51
N GLU A 146 19.28 -1.21 24.79
CA GLU A 146 18.10 -1.12 25.64
C GLU A 146 17.82 0.37 25.96
N PRO A 147 16.85 1.00 25.24
CA PRO A 147 16.48 2.38 25.51
C PRO A 147 15.58 2.45 26.74
N VAL A 148 16.09 3.04 27.84
CA VAL A 148 15.32 3.32 29.07
C VAL A 148 14.29 4.42 28.84
N THR A 149 14.58 5.35 27.94
CA THR A 149 13.68 6.41 27.46
C THR A 149 13.34 6.19 25.99
N GLY A 150 12.40 6.96 25.41
CA GLY A 150 11.95 6.79 24.02
C GLY A 150 11.98 8.11 23.22
N ARG A 151 13.15 8.75 23.07
CA ARG A 151 13.27 10.00 22.30
C ARG A 151 13.48 9.72 20.81
N THR A 152 13.07 10.66 19.98
CA THR A 152 13.26 10.55 18.52
C THR A 152 14.73 10.32 18.18
N HIS A 153 15.01 9.34 17.35
CA HIS A 153 16.34 8.90 16.92
C HIS A 153 17.31 8.51 18.06
N GLN A 154 16.83 8.29 19.29
CA GLN A 154 17.64 8.15 20.48
C GLN A 154 18.82 7.17 20.33
N ILE A 155 18.56 5.93 19.93
CA ILE A 155 19.61 4.89 19.80
C ILE A 155 20.63 5.31 18.74
N ARG A 156 20.18 5.86 17.62
CA ARG A 156 21.02 6.31 16.51
C ARG A 156 21.96 7.43 16.93
N VAL A 157 21.41 8.43 17.62
CA VAL A 157 22.16 9.59 18.14
C VAL A 157 23.16 9.18 19.22
N HIS A 158 22.75 8.31 20.17
CA HIS A 158 23.63 7.82 21.24
C HIS A 158 24.76 6.94 20.68
N ALA A 159 24.46 6.03 19.75
CA ALA A 159 25.49 5.21 19.11
C ALA A 159 26.51 6.07 18.34
N ALA A 160 26.06 7.08 17.59
CA ALA A 160 26.93 8.00 16.87
C ALA A 160 27.81 8.85 17.84
N ALA A 161 27.26 9.31 18.96
CA ALA A 161 28.00 10.07 19.98
C ALA A 161 29.14 9.25 20.62
N GLU A 162 29.01 7.93 20.71
CA GLU A 162 30.04 7.01 21.19
C GLU A 162 31.03 6.57 20.07
N GLY A 163 30.96 7.18 18.89
CA GLY A 163 31.80 6.80 17.74
C GLY A 163 31.42 5.47 17.09
N LEU A 164 30.21 4.98 17.34
CA LEU A 164 29.65 3.71 16.84
C LEU A 164 28.41 3.96 15.97
N PRO A 165 28.47 4.82 14.92
CA PRO A 165 27.31 5.12 14.10
C PRO A 165 26.73 3.83 13.51
N VAL A 166 25.40 3.77 13.40
CA VAL A 166 24.71 2.60 12.89
C VAL A 166 25.00 2.45 11.40
N LEU A 167 25.35 1.25 10.95
CA LEU A 167 25.60 0.95 9.54
C LEU A 167 24.34 1.24 8.71
N GLY A 168 24.49 2.00 7.62
CA GLY A 168 23.39 2.47 6.78
C GLY A 168 22.71 3.74 7.26
N ASP A 169 23.21 4.39 8.33
CA ASP A 169 22.68 5.65 8.87
C ASP A 169 23.40 6.87 8.30
N ALA A 170 23.04 7.28 7.09
CA ALA A 170 23.65 8.45 6.46
C ALA A 170 23.47 9.76 7.26
N LEU A 171 22.39 9.86 8.06
CA LEU A 171 22.10 11.07 8.85
C LEU A 171 23.06 11.27 10.03
N TYR A 172 23.57 10.17 10.60
CA TYR A 172 24.45 10.17 11.78
C TYR A 172 25.84 9.61 11.51
N GLY A 173 26.29 9.60 10.24
CA GLY A 173 27.67 9.27 9.87
C GLY A 173 27.97 7.78 9.77
N GLY A 174 26.97 6.93 9.66
CA GLY A 174 27.13 5.52 9.36
C GLY A 174 27.56 5.29 7.91
N SER A 175 28.39 4.29 7.69
CA SER A 175 28.80 3.88 6.34
C SER A 175 27.61 3.40 5.52
N ALA A 176 27.69 3.52 4.18
CA ALA A 176 26.63 3.16 3.28
C ALA A 176 26.30 1.65 3.37
N ALA A 177 25.02 1.33 3.41
CA ALA A 177 24.49 -0.03 3.36
C ALA A 177 23.13 -0.05 2.65
N ALA A 178 22.64 -1.26 2.31
CA ALA A 178 21.36 -1.44 1.63
C ALA A 178 20.15 -0.96 2.45
N ARG A 179 20.32 -0.82 3.78
CA ARG A 179 19.31 -0.30 4.72
C ARG A 179 19.96 0.12 6.04
N LEU A 180 19.20 0.81 6.88
CA LEU A 180 19.59 1.06 8.28
C LEU A 180 19.63 -0.27 9.05
N HIS A 181 20.77 -0.58 9.69
CA HIS A 181 20.98 -1.79 10.49
C HIS A 181 20.57 -1.57 11.94
N LEU A 182 19.30 -1.18 12.14
CA LEU A 182 18.65 -1.04 13.45
C LEU A 182 17.32 -1.75 13.45
N HIS A 183 17.10 -2.64 14.42
CA HIS A 183 15.93 -3.49 14.49
C HIS A 183 15.42 -3.65 15.94
N ALA A 184 14.15 -3.39 16.20
CA ALA A 184 13.48 -3.66 17.47
C ALA A 184 13.23 -5.16 17.58
N ALA A 185 14.17 -5.88 18.18
CA ALA A 185 14.22 -7.34 18.17
C ALA A 185 13.36 -8.01 19.24
N GLU A 186 13.25 -7.40 20.43
CA GLU A 186 12.44 -7.92 21.52
C GLU A 186 11.55 -6.84 22.11
N LEU A 187 10.34 -7.27 22.46
CA LEU A 187 9.34 -6.48 23.17
C LEU A 187 8.73 -7.34 24.28
N GLU A 188 8.73 -6.84 25.51
CA GLU A 188 8.01 -7.45 26.61
C GLU A 188 7.06 -6.41 27.23
N VAL A 189 5.78 -6.79 27.31
CA VAL A 189 4.69 -5.98 27.89
C VAL A 189 3.85 -6.85 28.81
N GLU A 190 3.16 -6.25 29.76
CA GLU A 190 2.12 -6.91 30.53
C GLU A 190 0.83 -6.96 29.70
N GLN A 191 0.24 -8.14 29.60
CA GLN A 191 -1.03 -8.37 28.89
C GLN A 191 -2.16 -7.61 29.61
N PRO A 192 -2.90 -6.72 28.92
CA PRO A 192 -3.86 -5.81 29.55
C PRO A 192 -5.01 -6.48 30.32
N GLU A 193 -5.37 -7.70 29.96
CA GLU A 193 -6.45 -8.45 30.59
C GLU A 193 -5.97 -9.32 31.75
N SER A 194 -4.96 -10.15 31.52
CA SER A 194 -4.50 -11.16 32.49
C SER A 194 -3.43 -10.63 33.45
N GLY A 195 -2.69 -9.58 33.07
CA GLY A 195 -1.50 -9.13 33.80
C GLY A 195 -0.25 -9.98 33.56
N ASP A 196 -0.33 -11.02 32.72
CA ASP A 196 0.81 -11.87 32.42
C ASP A 196 1.84 -11.18 31.53
N ALA A 197 3.11 -11.54 31.69
CA ALA A 197 4.17 -11.04 30.81
C ALA A 197 4.06 -11.67 29.42
N LEU A 198 3.84 -10.84 28.41
CA LEU A 198 3.90 -11.21 26.99
C LEU A 198 5.26 -10.80 26.43
N ARG A 199 6.11 -11.78 26.11
CA ARG A 199 7.42 -11.58 25.49
C ARG A 199 7.40 -12.04 24.05
N LEU A 200 7.77 -11.15 23.14
CA LEU A 200 7.85 -11.39 21.70
C LEU A 200 9.26 -11.07 21.20
N ALA A 201 9.75 -11.90 20.29
CA ALA A 201 11.06 -11.69 19.66
C ALA A 201 10.99 -11.97 18.16
N VAL A 202 11.65 -11.12 17.38
CA VAL A 202 11.84 -11.29 15.94
C VAL A 202 13.30 -11.01 15.59
N PRO A 203 14.02 -11.96 14.97
CA PRO A 203 15.41 -11.74 14.62
C PRO A 203 15.55 -10.69 13.52
N PRO A 204 16.64 -9.88 13.53
CA PRO A 204 16.90 -8.92 12.47
C PRO A 204 17.27 -9.61 11.15
N ASP A 205 16.71 -9.16 10.06
CA ASP A 205 17.20 -9.47 8.71
C ASP A 205 17.82 -8.21 8.11
N PHE A 206 19.13 -8.10 8.19
CA PHE A 206 19.89 -7.00 7.60
C PHE A 206 20.42 -7.30 6.19
N SER A 207 20.21 -8.53 5.69
CA SER A 207 20.67 -8.97 4.37
C SER A 207 19.67 -8.66 3.26
N THR A 208 18.40 -8.77 3.55
CA THR A 208 17.33 -8.49 2.58
C THR A 208 17.12 -6.99 2.39
N PRO A 209 17.10 -6.48 1.15
CA PRO A 209 16.83 -5.06 0.87
C PRO A 209 15.49 -4.58 1.43
N ALA A 210 15.43 -3.31 1.86
CA ALA A 210 14.23 -2.70 2.44
C ALA A 210 12.99 -2.84 1.55
N ALA A 211 13.13 -2.59 0.25
CA ALA A 211 12.07 -2.72 -0.74
C ALA A 211 11.43 -4.12 -0.72
N ARG A 212 12.24 -5.17 -0.61
CA ARG A 212 11.75 -6.53 -0.56
C ARG A 212 11.07 -6.83 0.78
N GLN A 213 11.67 -6.43 1.90
CA GLN A 213 11.05 -6.63 3.22
C GLN A 213 9.67 -5.95 3.31
N LEU A 214 9.50 -4.79 2.69
CA LEU A 214 8.18 -4.14 2.61
C LEU A 214 7.16 -5.01 1.88
N ARG A 215 7.52 -5.59 0.72
CA ARG A 215 6.61 -6.49 -0.02
C ARG A 215 6.32 -7.77 0.77
N ASP A 216 7.32 -8.34 1.41
CA ASP A 216 7.17 -9.53 2.26
C ASP A 216 6.27 -9.27 3.48
N ALA A 217 6.23 -8.04 3.99
CA ALA A 217 5.38 -7.64 5.10
C ALA A 217 3.90 -7.44 4.72
N VAL A 218 3.62 -7.02 3.47
CA VAL A 218 2.26 -6.65 3.04
C VAL A 218 1.61 -7.63 2.07
N ILE A 219 2.40 -8.44 1.36
CA ILE A 219 1.91 -9.39 0.35
C ILE A 219 1.87 -10.81 0.94
N ASP A 220 0.65 -11.32 1.13
CA ASP A 220 0.46 -12.75 1.37
C ASP A 220 0.71 -13.52 0.08
N ARG A 221 1.87 -14.17 -0.03
CA ARG A 221 2.33 -14.87 -1.23
C ARG A 221 1.54 -16.14 -1.54
N VAL A 222 0.77 -16.65 -0.61
CA VAL A 222 -0.16 -17.77 -0.84
C VAL A 222 -1.38 -17.27 -1.63
N ALA A 223 -1.87 -16.08 -1.30
CA ALA A 223 -3.05 -15.49 -1.92
C ALA A 223 -2.73 -14.54 -3.08
N THR A 224 -1.45 -14.10 -3.23
CA THR A 224 -1.06 -13.06 -4.20
C THR A 224 0.29 -13.38 -4.82
N ASP A 225 0.33 -13.61 -6.11
CA ASP A 225 1.54 -13.80 -6.92
C ASP A 225 1.74 -12.70 -7.98
N THR A 226 0.93 -11.63 -7.90
CA THR A 226 1.01 -10.47 -8.79
C THR A 226 1.05 -9.17 -8.00
N PHE A 227 2.18 -8.43 -8.06
CA PHE A 227 2.44 -7.23 -7.28
C PHE A 227 3.65 -6.44 -7.79
N ARG A 228 3.79 -5.18 -7.36
CA ARG A 228 4.94 -4.33 -7.64
C ARG A 228 6.15 -4.75 -6.80
N CYS A 229 7.24 -5.18 -7.45
CA CYS A 229 8.50 -5.54 -6.79
C CYS A 229 9.44 -4.34 -6.60
N VAL A 230 9.49 -3.43 -7.58
CA VAL A 230 10.33 -2.22 -7.58
C VAL A 230 9.53 -1.03 -8.05
N GLN A 231 9.54 0.03 -7.26
CA GLN A 231 8.83 1.29 -7.51
C GLN A 231 9.83 2.45 -7.55
N GLY A 232 10.51 2.61 -8.65
CA GLY A 232 11.30 3.78 -9.00
C GLY A 232 12.23 4.33 -7.90
N ALA A 233 12.20 5.62 -7.72
CA ALA A 233 13.03 6.35 -6.76
C ALA A 233 12.78 5.92 -5.30
N ALA A 234 11.55 5.52 -4.96
CA ALA A 234 11.21 5.07 -3.61
C ALA A 234 11.97 3.80 -3.19
N ASP A 235 12.38 2.98 -4.16
CA ASP A 235 13.20 1.79 -3.96
C ASP A 235 14.66 2.00 -4.40
N GLY A 236 15.10 3.25 -4.56
CA GLY A 236 16.46 3.60 -4.96
C GLY A 236 16.78 3.34 -6.44
N GLN A 237 15.77 3.15 -7.30
CA GLN A 237 15.90 2.86 -8.72
C GLN A 237 15.08 3.84 -9.59
N PRO A 238 15.40 5.15 -9.61
CA PRO A 238 14.60 6.16 -10.31
C PRO A 238 14.29 5.76 -11.76
N GLY A 239 13.02 5.90 -12.17
CA GLY A 239 12.55 5.61 -13.52
C GLY A 239 12.51 4.13 -13.89
N ARG A 240 12.76 3.21 -12.95
CA ARG A 240 12.71 1.76 -13.18
C ARG A 240 11.62 1.13 -12.33
N TYR A 241 10.81 0.30 -12.95
CA TYR A 241 9.69 -0.39 -12.32
C TYR A 241 9.76 -1.87 -12.62
N ARG A 242 9.37 -2.70 -11.65
CA ARG A 242 9.32 -4.15 -11.85
C ARG A 242 8.08 -4.73 -11.20
N ASP A 243 7.25 -5.38 -12.01
CA ASP A 243 6.06 -6.10 -11.58
C ASP A 243 6.30 -7.60 -11.64
N ARG A 244 5.85 -8.31 -10.62
CA ARG A 244 5.67 -9.75 -10.65
C ARG A 244 4.30 -10.06 -11.23
N LEU A 245 4.22 -11.00 -12.17
CA LEU A 245 3.00 -11.44 -12.83
C LEU A 245 2.99 -12.97 -12.86
N GLY A 246 2.72 -13.61 -11.71
CA GLY A 246 2.83 -15.04 -11.54
C GLY A 246 4.25 -15.56 -11.81
N GLY A 247 4.43 -16.34 -12.86
CA GLY A 247 5.73 -16.87 -13.29
C GLY A 247 6.57 -15.91 -14.13
N TRP A 248 6.12 -14.69 -14.41
CA TRP A 248 6.82 -13.69 -15.24
C TRP A 248 7.15 -12.42 -14.48
N LEU A 249 8.20 -11.73 -14.94
CA LEU A 249 8.52 -10.37 -14.52
C LEU A 249 8.28 -9.40 -15.69
N LEU A 250 7.67 -8.27 -15.39
CA LEU A 250 7.55 -7.15 -16.29
C LEU A 250 8.40 -5.99 -15.79
N LEU A 251 9.46 -5.69 -16.51
CA LEU A 251 10.29 -4.51 -16.29
C LEU A 251 9.70 -3.35 -17.09
N ALA A 252 9.71 -2.16 -16.52
CA ALA A 252 9.32 -0.94 -17.24
C ALA A 252 10.32 0.19 -16.94
N GLY A 253 10.63 0.99 -17.95
CA GLY A 253 11.59 2.09 -17.84
C GLY A 253 11.73 2.84 -19.18
N GLU A 254 12.55 3.91 -19.18
CA GLU A 254 12.85 4.63 -20.41
C GLU A 254 13.84 3.85 -21.31
N ASN A 255 14.80 3.17 -20.70
CA ASN A 255 15.84 2.40 -21.39
C ASN A 255 15.70 0.89 -21.12
N THR A 256 15.91 0.09 -22.16
CA THR A 256 15.95 -1.37 -22.04
C THR A 256 17.16 -1.78 -21.18
N PRO A 257 16.95 -2.58 -20.12
CA PRO A 257 18.05 -3.08 -19.30
C PRO A 257 18.95 -4.05 -20.06
N PRO A 258 20.22 -4.23 -19.66
CA PRO A 258 21.11 -5.24 -20.24
C PRO A 258 20.52 -6.65 -20.11
N LEU A 259 20.78 -7.50 -21.11
CA LEU A 259 20.34 -8.91 -21.10
C LEU A 259 20.88 -9.69 -19.90
N THR A 260 22.09 -9.37 -19.44
CA THR A 260 22.70 -9.98 -18.25
C THR A 260 21.89 -9.68 -16.98
N GLU A 261 21.38 -8.44 -16.82
CA GLU A 261 20.50 -8.07 -15.72
C GLU A 261 19.18 -8.86 -15.79
N ALA A 262 18.56 -8.92 -16.97
CA ALA A 262 17.32 -9.67 -17.16
C ALA A 262 17.50 -11.17 -16.90
N SER A 263 18.60 -11.76 -17.40
CA SER A 263 18.91 -13.18 -17.21
C SER A 263 19.17 -13.55 -15.74
N ALA A 264 19.78 -12.66 -14.96
CA ALA A 264 20.02 -12.87 -13.54
C ALA A 264 18.73 -12.95 -12.70
N LEU A 265 17.60 -12.48 -13.24
CA LEU A 265 16.28 -12.57 -12.59
C LEU A 265 15.56 -13.91 -12.83
N LEU A 266 16.04 -14.71 -13.80
CA LEU A 266 15.44 -16.02 -14.09
C LEU A 266 15.68 -17.00 -12.93
N GLY A 267 14.71 -17.87 -12.68
CA GLY A 267 14.79 -18.89 -11.63
C GLY A 267 14.63 -18.37 -10.20
N SER A 268 14.71 -17.06 -9.97
CA SER A 268 14.54 -16.45 -8.64
C SER A 268 13.09 -16.55 -8.18
N GLY A 269 12.76 -17.58 -7.41
CA GLY A 269 11.38 -17.83 -6.92
C GLY A 269 11.10 -17.22 -5.56
N GLU A 270 12.05 -17.31 -4.63
CA GLU A 270 12.02 -16.72 -3.29
C GLU A 270 10.66 -16.88 -2.55
N GLY A 271 10.13 -18.12 -2.51
CA GLY A 271 8.82 -18.45 -1.94
C GLY A 271 7.62 -18.26 -2.89
N LEU A 272 7.86 -17.91 -4.16
CA LEU A 272 6.92 -17.88 -5.26
C LEU A 272 7.35 -18.87 -6.35
N PRO A 273 6.49 -19.18 -7.34
CA PRO A 273 6.91 -19.94 -8.51
C PRO A 273 8.17 -19.33 -9.15
N ALA A 274 9.04 -20.16 -9.73
CA ALA A 274 10.25 -19.69 -10.42
C ALA A 274 9.90 -18.67 -11.51
N VAL A 275 10.78 -17.70 -11.76
CA VAL A 275 10.64 -16.77 -12.88
C VAL A 275 11.01 -17.51 -14.17
N HIS A 276 10.04 -17.66 -15.06
CA HIS A 276 10.22 -18.36 -16.35
C HIS A 276 10.66 -17.41 -17.46
N GLY A 277 10.22 -16.14 -17.40
CA GLY A 277 10.59 -15.15 -18.40
C GLY A 277 10.52 -13.72 -17.86
N VAL A 278 11.36 -12.88 -18.43
CA VAL A 278 11.49 -11.45 -18.11
C VAL A 278 11.13 -10.64 -19.35
N TYR A 279 10.15 -9.79 -19.21
CA TYR A 279 9.65 -8.89 -20.24
C TYR A 279 10.01 -7.45 -19.95
N PHE A 280 10.12 -6.64 -20.99
CA PHE A 280 10.33 -5.21 -20.88
C PHE A 280 9.25 -4.43 -21.60
N LYS A 281 8.78 -3.36 -20.97
CA LYS A 281 7.83 -2.39 -21.51
C LYS A 281 8.45 -0.99 -21.46
N PRO A 282 8.70 -0.34 -22.61
CA PRO A 282 9.17 1.04 -22.61
C PRO A 282 8.10 2.00 -22.08
N LEU A 283 8.50 3.01 -21.29
CA LEU A 283 7.61 4.06 -20.84
C LEU A 283 7.40 5.07 -21.97
N LEU A 284 6.29 4.92 -22.68
CA LEU A 284 5.96 5.75 -23.85
C LEU A 284 5.09 6.94 -23.46
N ARG A 285 5.51 8.16 -23.82
CA ARG A 285 4.71 9.38 -23.59
C ARG A 285 3.43 9.44 -24.44
N GLN A 286 3.38 8.75 -25.59
CA GLN A 286 2.27 8.79 -26.54
C GLN A 286 1.90 7.38 -27.04
N VAL A 287 1.48 6.51 -26.13
CA VAL A 287 1.16 5.10 -26.41
C VAL A 287 0.18 4.94 -27.59
N ARG A 288 -0.81 5.84 -27.73
CA ARG A 288 -1.85 5.76 -28.76
C ARG A 288 -1.36 5.94 -30.20
N LYS A 289 -0.17 6.51 -30.37
CA LYS A 289 0.45 6.71 -31.70
C LYS A 289 1.33 5.54 -32.12
N VAL A 290 1.49 4.55 -31.26
CA VAL A 290 2.36 3.40 -31.49
C VAL A 290 1.50 2.18 -31.79
N PRO A 291 1.87 1.34 -32.78
CA PRO A 291 1.17 0.08 -33.05
C PRO A 291 1.12 -0.81 -31.79
N VAL A 292 0.05 -1.60 -31.63
CA VAL A 292 -0.17 -2.48 -30.48
C VAL A 292 1.05 -3.37 -30.22
N ALA A 293 1.60 -4.00 -31.25
CA ALA A 293 2.78 -4.86 -31.13
C ALA A 293 4.02 -4.14 -30.56
N ALA A 294 4.22 -2.88 -30.95
CA ALA A 294 5.37 -2.07 -30.47
C ALA A 294 5.11 -1.44 -29.08
N ALA A 295 3.83 -1.34 -28.66
CA ALA A 295 3.45 -0.89 -27.33
C ALA A 295 3.37 -2.05 -26.33
N SER A 296 3.28 -3.29 -26.80
CA SER A 296 3.24 -4.50 -25.96
C SER A 296 4.59 -4.78 -25.33
N PRO A 297 4.63 -5.38 -24.14
CA PRO A 297 5.86 -5.90 -23.56
C PRO A 297 6.56 -6.89 -24.51
N HIS A 298 7.89 -6.84 -24.56
CA HIS A 298 8.69 -7.79 -25.33
C HIS A 298 9.59 -8.62 -24.44
N LEU A 299 9.81 -9.89 -24.80
CA LEU A 299 10.65 -10.82 -24.05
C LEU A 299 12.12 -10.37 -24.12
N LEU A 300 12.78 -10.27 -22.97
CA LEU A 300 14.23 -10.05 -22.86
C LEU A 300 14.99 -11.34 -22.58
N ALA A 301 14.47 -12.19 -21.68
CA ALA A 301 15.16 -13.41 -21.26
C ALA A 301 14.16 -14.48 -20.84
N GLY A 302 14.55 -15.75 -20.96
CA GLY A 302 13.74 -16.91 -20.57
C GLY A 302 12.77 -17.38 -21.66
N VAL A 303 11.64 -17.95 -21.25
CA VAL A 303 10.65 -18.52 -22.17
C VAL A 303 9.50 -17.54 -22.44
N VAL A 304 8.83 -17.71 -23.59
CA VAL A 304 7.65 -16.92 -23.96
C VAL A 304 6.49 -17.29 -23.05
N ALA A 305 5.80 -16.30 -22.51
CA ALA A 305 4.56 -16.50 -21.77
C ALA A 305 3.45 -17.02 -22.68
N PRO A 306 2.53 -17.84 -22.16
CA PRO A 306 1.29 -18.13 -22.88
C PRO A 306 0.60 -16.82 -23.29
N GLU A 307 -0.15 -16.86 -24.41
CA GLU A 307 -0.94 -15.70 -24.86
C GLU A 307 -1.80 -15.14 -23.73
N ARG A 308 -2.34 -16.03 -22.88
CA ARG A 308 -3.11 -15.71 -21.68
C ARG A 308 -2.68 -16.64 -20.56
N PHE A 309 -2.54 -16.09 -19.37
CA PHE A 309 -2.13 -16.84 -18.19
C PHE A 309 -2.81 -16.30 -16.93
N PRO A 310 -3.14 -17.16 -15.96
CA PRO A 310 -3.75 -16.73 -14.71
C PRO A 310 -2.69 -16.20 -13.73
N VAL A 311 -3.11 -15.18 -12.95
CA VAL A 311 -2.39 -14.70 -11.76
C VAL A 311 -3.36 -14.55 -10.60
N ARG A 312 -2.84 -14.47 -9.38
CA ARG A 312 -3.65 -14.31 -8.17
C ARG A 312 -3.38 -12.99 -7.49
N GLU A 313 -4.45 -12.34 -7.03
CA GLU A 313 -4.42 -11.17 -6.18
C GLU A 313 -5.47 -11.29 -5.07
N ASN A 314 -5.05 -11.29 -3.81
CA ASN A 314 -5.94 -11.48 -2.65
C ASN A 314 -6.85 -12.72 -2.76
N GLY A 315 -6.36 -13.80 -3.36
CA GLY A 315 -7.11 -15.04 -3.58
C GLY A 315 -8.04 -15.02 -4.80
N VAL A 316 -8.14 -13.90 -5.51
CA VAL A 316 -8.91 -13.76 -6.76
C VAL A 316 -8.00 -14.02 -7.94
N THR A 317 -8.48 -14.81 -8.91
CA THR A 317 -7.75 -15.16 -10.14
C THR A 317 -8.08 -14.20 -11.26
N PHE A 318 -7.06 -13.67 -11.92
CA PHE A 318 -7.21 -12.81 -13.10
C PHE A 318 -6.39 -13.34 -14.26
N GLU A 319 -6.95 -13.25 -15.46
CA GLU A 319 -6.23 -13.52 -16.71
C GLU A 319 -5.38 -12.31 -17.09
N LEU A 320 -4.11 -12.54 -17.41
CA LEU A 320 -3.21 -11.53 -17.98
C LEU A 320 -2.73 -11.95 -19.37
N SER A 321 -2.26 -10.96 -20.14
CA SER A 321 -1.60 -11.16 -21.44
C SER A 321 -0.51 -10.12 -21.63
N LEU A 322 0.64 -10.55 -22.16
CA LEU A 322 1.78 -9.69 -22.48
C LEU A 322 1.82 -9.30 -23.97
N THR A 323 0.83 -9.74 -24.77
CA THR A 323 0.78 -9.51 -26.22
C THR A 323 -0.39 -8.62 -26.68
N GLU A 324 -1.28 -8.25 -25.76
CA GLU A 324 -2.53 -7.56 -26.08
C GLU A 324 -2.48 -6.04 -25.98
N GLY A 325 -1.28 -5.45 -25.96
CA GLY A 325 -1.05 -4.01 -25.92
C GLY A 325 -0.28 -3.54 -24.68
N TYR A 326 -0.33 -2.23 -24.43
CA TYR A 326 0.41 -1.58 -23.36
C TYR A 326 -0.02 -2.03 -21.95
N SER A 327 -1.31 -2.25 -21.74
CA SER A 327 -1.87 -2.70 -20.47
C SER A 327 -2.06 -4.21 -20.49
N VAL A 328 -1.57 -4.90 -19.46
CA VAL A 328 -1.43 -6.36 -19.42
C VAL A 328 -2.64 -7.11 -18.85
N GLY A 329 -3.72 -6.41 -18.51
CA GLY A 329 -4.97 -7.02 -18.04
C GLY A 329 -5.37 -6.62 -16.62
N LEU A 330 -4.46 -6.13 -15.77
CA LEU A 330 -4.75 -5.70 -14.41
C LEU A 330 -3.89 -4.49 -14.03
N PHE A 331 -4.47 -3.52 -13.34
CA PHE A 331 -3.76 -2.39 -12.74
C PHE A 331 -3.46 -2.73 -11.27
N LEU A 332 -2.19 -3.03 -10.97
CA LEU A 332 -1.78 -3.55 -9.65
C LEU A 332 -1.90 -2.51 -8.53
N ASP A 333 -1.80 -1.23 -8.87
CA ASP A 333 -1.98 -0.09 -7.96
C ASP A 333 -3.41 0.06 -7.41
N GLN A 334 -4.38 -0.61 -8.03
CA GLN A 334 -5.78 -0.66 -7.56
C GLN A 334 -6.07 -1.86 -6.63
N ARG A 335 -5.07 -2.65 -6.22
CA ARG A 335 -5.24 -3.88 -5.43
C ARG A 335 -6.04 -3.65 -4.15
N ASP A 336 -5.70 -2.62 -3.38
CA ASP A 336 -6.38 -2.37 -2.10
C ASP A 336 -7.81 -1.85 -2.30
N ASN A 337 -8.09 -1.14 -3.40
CA ASN A 337 -9.46 -0.77 -3.77
C ASN A 337 -10.30 -1.97 -4.20
N ARG A 338 -9.73 -2.91 -4.96
CA ARG A 338 -10.40 -4.19 -5.28
C ARG A 338 -10.68 -5.01 -4.03
N ARG A 339 -9.73 -5.03 -3.08
CA ARG A 339 -9.91 -5.70 -1.79
C ARG A 339 -11.08 -5.09 -0.98
N ARG A 340 -11.25 -3.76 -0.99
CA ARG A 340 -12.37 -3.08 -0.31
C ARG A 340 -13.72 -3.58 -0.84
N LEU A 341 -13.87 -3.74 -2.13
CA LEU A 341 -15.08 -4.32 -2.75
C LEU A 341 -15.28 -5.79 -2.36
N LEU A 342 -14.21 -6.59 -2.43
CA LEU A 342 -14.23 -8.02 -2.07
C LEU A 342 -14.63 -8.24 -0.61
N ARG A 343 -14.23 -7.34 0.28
CA ARG A 343 -14.45 -7.44 1.73
C ARG A 343 -15.69 -6.70 2.23
N GLY A 344 -16.33 -5.92 1.39
CA GLY A 344 -17.45 -5.08 1.80
C GLY A 344 -17.07 -4.03 2.86
N HIS A 345 -15.78 -3.61 2.90
CA HIS A 345 -15.22 -2.73 3.93
C HIS A 345 -14.25 -1.72 3.33
N VAL A 346 -14.56 -0.43 3.47
CA VAL A 346 -13.77 0.67 2.90
C VAL A 346 -12.66 1.08 3.86
N ALA A 347 -13.01 1.45 5.08
CA ALA A 347 -12.09 1.96 6.10
C ALA A 347 -12.67 1.76 7.50
N ALA A 348 -11.91 2.12 8.54
CA ALA A 348 -12.36 2.09 9.92
C ALA A 348 -13.71 2.82 10.10
N GLY A 349 -14.73 2.11 10.54
CA GLY A 349 -16.09 2.66 10.70
C GLY A 349 -16.83 2.96 9.39
N PHE A 350 -16.28 2.54 8.24
CA PHE A 350 -16.88 2.76 6.93
C PHE A 350 -17.11 1.42 6.20
N PRO A 351 -18.20 0.70 6.49
CA PRO A 351 -18.60 -0.48 5.70
C PRO A 351 -18.99 -0.05 4.29
N LEU A 352 -18.78 -0.91 3.29
CA LEU A 352 -19.14 -0.61 1.88
C LEU A 352 -20.65 -0.52 1.69
N TYR A 353 -21.41 -1.39 2.35
CA TYR A 353 -22.86 -1.42 2.29
C TYR A 353 -23.45 -1.01 3.66
N ALA A 354 -24.66 -0.42 3.65
CA ALA A 354 -25.39 -0.21 4.90
C ALA A 354 -25.66 -1.54 5.60
N GLU A 355 -25.83 -1.52 6.92
CA GLU A 355 -26.21 -2.71 7.68
C GLU A 355 -27.54 -3.28 7.13
N ALA A 356 -27.54 -4.59 6.80
CA ALA A 356 -28.67 -5.33 6.26
C ALA A 356 -29.29 -4.69 5.00
N PRO A 357 -28.61 -4.70 3.84
CA PRO A 357 -29.23 -4.30 2.58
C PRO A 357 -30.48 -5.15 2.34
N SER A 358 -31.59 -4.52 1.94
CA SER A 358 -32.88 -5.19 1.68
C SER A 358 -32.87 -6.12 0.46
N GLY A 359 -31.70 -6.53 -0.03
CA GLY A 359 -31.52 -7.38 -1.20
C GLY A 359 -30.06 -7.53 -1.61
N VAL A 360 -29.82 -8.09 -2.78
CA VAL A 360 -28.47 -8.19 -3.36
C VAL A 360 -27.99 -6.79 -3.75
N PRO A 361 -26.83 -6.33 -3.25
CA PRO A 361 -26.30 -5.03 -3.62
C PRO A 361 -26.05 -4.89 -5.12
N GLU A 362 -26.32 -3.71 -5.67
CA GLU A 362 -26.12 -3.39 -7.09
C GLU A 362 -24.90 -2.48 -7.25
N VAL A 363 -23.95 -2.88 -8.10
CA VAL A 363 -22.71 -2.12 -8.35
C VAL A 363 -22.61 -1.74 -9.83
N LEU A 364 -22.35 -0.47 -10.12
CA LEU A 364 -22.01 -0.01 -11.47
C LEU A 364 -20.53 0.30 -11.55
N ASN A 365 -19.82 -0.42 -12.40
CA ASN A 365 -18.41 -0.19 -12.70
C ASN A 365 -18.27 0.45 -14.09
N CYS A 366 -17.98 1.75 -14.14
CA CYS A 366 -17.71 2.51 -15.36
C CYS A 366 -16.21 2.47 -15.70
N PHE A 367 -15.90 2.40 -17.00
CA PHE A 367 -14.55 2.20 -17.52
C PHE A 367 -13.98 0.86 -17.01
N ALA A 368 -14.80 -0.19 -17.12
CA ALA A 368 -14.61 -1.45 -16.43
C ALA A 368 -13.35 -2.23 -16.85
N TYR A 369 -12.77 -1.91 -18.03
CA TYR A 369 -11.60 -2.59 -18.58
C TYR A 369 -11.83 -4.11 -18.57
N THR A 370 -10.91 -4.91 -18.03
CA THR A 370 -11.04 -6.37 -17.86
C THR A 370 -11.91 -6.78 -16.66
N CYS A 371 -12.71 -5.88 -16.13
CA CYS A 371 -13.65 -6.08 -15.02
C CYS A 371 -13.02 -6.47 -13.68
N GLY A 372 -11.79 -6.06 -13.39
CA GLY A 372 -11.12 -6.41 -12.11
C GLY A 372 -11.90 -5.98 -10.88
N PHE A 373 -12.45 -4.76 -10.85
CA PHE A 373 -13.35 -4.29 -9.79
C PHE A 373 -14.66 -5.07 -9.76
N SER A 374 -15.23 -5.36 -10.93
CA SER A 374 -16.50 -6.08 -11.05
C SER A 374 -16.41 -7.49 -10.49
N VAL A 375 -15.33 -8.22 -10.77
CA VAL A 375 -15.09 -9.58 -10.22
C VAL A 375 -15.04 -9.51 -8.69
N CYS A 376 -14.29 -8.55 -8.13
CA CYS A 376 -14.18 -8.41 -6.68
C CYS A 376 -15.51 -8.03 -6.02
N ALA A 377 -16.29 -7.15 -6.62
CA ALA A 377 -17.62 -6.80 -6.13
C ALA A 377 -18.60 -7.99 -6.20
N ALA A 378 -18.55 -8.78 -7.29
CA ALA A 378 -19.38 -9.98 -7.44
C ALA A 378 -19.02 -11.07 -6.43
N LEU A 379 -17.73 -11.32 -6.18
CA LEU A 379 -17.26 -12.22 -5.11
C LEU A 379 -17.64 -11.70 -3.72
N GLY A 380 -17.79 -10.39 -3.55
CA GLY A 380 -18.33 -9.74 -2.34
C GLY A 380 -19.87 -9.83 -2.22
N GLY A 381 -20.54 -10.55 -3.15
CA GLY A 381 -21.99 -10.81 -3.11
C GLY A 381 -22.86 -9.81 -3.91
N ALA A 382 -22.28 -8.88 -4.66
CA ALA A 382 -23.02 -7.89 -5.41
C ALA A 382 -23.44 -8.39 -6.82
N ARG A 383 -24.56 -7.89 -7.31
CA ARG A 383 -24.86 -7.89 -8.74
C ARG A 383 -24.16 -6.72 -9.43
N VAL A 384 -23.46 -6.97 -10.52
CA VAL A 384 -22.59 -5.95 -11.13
C VAL A 384 -23.03 -5.63 -12.55
N THR A 385 -23.04 -4.33 -12.87
CA THR A 385 -23.11 -3.80 -14.23
C THR A 385 -21.74 -3.28 -14.60
N SER A 386 -21.08 -3.90 -15.59
CA SER A 386 -19.76 -3.49 -16.12
C SER A 386 -19.95 -2.73 -17.42
N LEU A 387 -19.48 -1.49 -17.48
CA LEU A 387 -19.65 -0.60 -18.64
C LEU A 387 -18.29 -0.20 -19.19
N ASP A 388 -18.02 -0.53 -20.47
CA ASP A 388 -16.77 -0.18 -21.15
C ASP A 388 -16.97 0.06 -22.65
N LEU A 389 -16.10 0.89 -23.23
CA LEU A 389 -16.07 1.19 -24.67
C LEU A 389 -15.45 0.05 -25.51
N SER A 390 -14.85 -0.95 -24.90
CA SER A 390 -14.17 -2.07 -25.56
C SER A 390 -14.90 -3.39 -25.34
N ARG A 391 -15.53 -3.92 -26.41
CA ARG A 391 -16.12 -5.26 -26.36
C ARG A 391 -15.09 -6.32 -26.00
N LYS A 392 -13.87 -6.21 -26.55
CA LYS A 392 -12.75 -7.11 -26.26
C LYS A 392 -12.45 -7.19 -24.76
N TYR A 393 -12.42 -6.05 -24.06
CA TYR A 393 -12.16 -6.01 -22.63
C TYR A 393 -13.33 -6.55 -21.80
N LEU A 394 -14.57 -6.31 -22.22
CA LEU A 394 -15.74 -6.91 -21.58
C LEU A 394 -15.77 -8.43 -21.73
N ASP A 395 -15.37 -8.97 -22.90
CA ASP A 395 -15.25 -10.41 -23.12
C ASP A 395 -14.11 -11.01 -22.27
N TRP A 396 -13.01 -10.27 -22.08
CA TRP A 396 -11.96 -10.63 -21.13
C TRP A 396 -12.50 -10.62 -19.68
N GLY A 397 -13.32 -9.62 -19.36
CA GLY A 397 -14.01 -9.54 -18.08
C GLY A 397 -14.89 -10.77 -17.80
N ARG A 398 -15.67 -11.25 -18.77
CA ARG A 398 -16.48 -12.48 -18.62
C ARG A 398 -15.61 -13.69 -18.27
N ARG A 399 -14.44 -13.85 -18.92
CA ARG A 399 -13.50 -14.93 -18.58
C ARG A 399 -12.95 -14.76 -17.16
N ASN A 400 -12.68 -13.52 -16.70
CA ASN A 400 -12.30 -13.29 -15.31
C ASN A 400 -13.38 -13.68 -14.31
N PHE A 401 -14.67 -13.50 -14.64
CA PHE A 401 -15.78 -14.04 -13.83
C PHE A 401 -15.74 -15.57 -13.78
N GLU A 402 -15.64 -16.22 -14.93
CA GLU A 402 -15.59 -17.69 -15.05
C GLU A 402 -14.40 -18.29 -14.30
N LEU A 403 -13.21 -17.69 -14.37
CA LEU A 403 -12.02 -18.11 -13.62
C LEU A 403 -12.22 -18.13 -12.10
N ASN A 404 -13.19 -17.39 -11.60
CA ASN A 404 -13.53 -17.31 -10.18
C ASN A 404 -14.85 -18.04 -9.85
N GLY A 405 -15.35 -18.88 -10.74
CA GLY A 405 -16.59 -19.65 -10.54
C GLY A 405 -17.87 -18.80 -10.55
N LEU A 406 -17.79 -17.56 -11.00
CA LEU A 406 -18.95 -16.68 -11.15
C LEU A 406 -19.63 -16.92 -12.51
N ASN A 407 -20.98 -16.95 -12.52
CA ASN A 407 -21.74 -17.03 -13.76
C ASN A 407 -21.92 -15.63 -14.37
N PRO A 408 -21.30 -15.31 -15.54
CA PRO A 408 -21.44 -14.00 -16.16
C PRO A 408 -22.88 -13.62 -16.52
N ALA A 409 -23.76 -14.61 -16.75
CA ALA A 409 -25.16 -14.36 -17.06
C ALA A 409 -25.97 -13.75 -15.91
N GLY A 410 -25.46 -13.82 -14.68
CA GLY A 410 -26.05 -13.17 -13.51
C GLY A 410 -25.71 -11.68 -13.40
N HIS A 411 -24.92 -11.14 -14.32
CA HIS A 411 -24.38 -9.77 -14.30
C HIS A 411 -24.58 -9.09 -15.65
N ASP A 412 -24.51 -7.75 -15.68
CA ASP A 412 -24.70 -6.97 -16.91
C ASP A 412 -23.32 -6.52 -17.47
N PHE A 413 -23.10 -6.71 -18.77
CA PHE A 413 -21.91 -6.23 -19.49
C PHE A 413 -22.36 -5.33 -20.64
N ILE A 414 -22.16 -4.03 -20.48
CA ILE A 414 -22.64 -3.01 -21.39
C ILE A 414 -21.49 -2.48 -22.23
N TYR A 415 -21.53 -2.73 -23.53
CA TYR A 415 -20.64 -2.14 -24.51
C TYR A 415 -21.17 -0.77 -24.95
N GLY A 416 -20.37 0.29 -24.78
CA GLY A 416 -20.72 1.61 -25.26
C GLY A 416 -20.03 2.74 -24.52
N GLU A 417 -20.32 3.95 -24.96
CA GLU A 417 -19.75 5.18 -24.41
C GLU A 417 -20.37 5.48 -23.02
N VAL A 418 -19.50 5.72 -22.02
CA VAL A 418 -19.91 5.84 -20.63
C VAL A 418 -20.88 7.00 -20.41
N PHE A 419 -20.61 8.18 -20.98
CA PHE A 419 -21.45 9.37 -20.80
C PHE A 419 -22.87 9.17 -21.36
N ASP A 420 -23.02 8.46 -22.46
CA ASP A 420 -24.32 8.11 -23.04
C ASP A 420 -25.08 7.11 -22.16
N TRP A 421 -24.37 6.09 -21.69
CA TRP A 421 -24.99 5.06 -20.89
C TRP A 421 -25.41 5.56 -19.51
N LEU A 422 -24.65 6.45 -18.89
CA LEU A 422 -25.07 7.09 -17.64
C LEU A 422 -26.41 7.82 -17.81
N LYS A 423 -26.57 8.61 -18.90
CA LYS A 423 -27.85 9.27 -19.22
C LYS A 423 -28.98 8.27 -19.48
N ARG A 424 -28.71 7.18 -20.22
CA ARG A 424 -29.71 6.13 -20.53
C ARG A 424 -30.15 5.39 -19.27
N LEU A 425 -29.22 5.04 -18.38
CA LEU A 425 -29.50 4.36 -17.13
C LEU A 425 -30.33 5.25 -16.20
N ALA A 426 -30.00 6.55 -16.11
CA ALA A 426 -30.78 7.53 -15.36
C ALA A 426 -32.23 7.66 -15.88
N LYS A 427 -32.43 7.71 -17.21
CA LYS A 427 -33.77 7.70 -17.82
C LYS A 427 -34.57 6.42 -17.52
N LYS A 428 -33.87 5.29 -17.28
CA LYS A 428 -34.48 4.02 -16.89
C LYS A 428 -34.67 3.87 -15.39
N ALA A 429 -34.37 4.92 -14.61
CA ALA A 429 -34.41 4.93 -13.14
C ALA A 429 -33.64 3.77 -12.48
N ARG A 430 -32.53 3.32 -13.11
CA ARG A 430 -31.63 2.32 -12.51
C ARG A 430 -30.89 2.97 -11.34
N LEU A 431 -30.81 2.25 -10.22
CA LEU A 431 -30.13 2.72 -9.00
C LEU A 431 -29.13 1.68 -8.54
N TYR A 432 -28.01 2.15 -8.03
CA TYR A 432 -26.90 1.33 -7.56
C TYR A 432 -26.50 1.73 -6.13
N ASP A 433 -26.05 0.74 -5.36
CA ASP A 433 -25.51 0.96 -4.02
C ASP A 433 -24.06 1.46 -4.08
N VAL A 434 -23.33 1.06 -5.12
CA VAL A 434 -21.94 1.49 -5.34
C VAL A 434 -21.74 1.92 -6.79
N LEU A 435 -21.13 3.08 -6.99
CA LEU A 435 -20.63 3.56 -8.28
C LEU A 435 -19.11 3.57 -8.27
N ILE A 436 -18.49 3.05 -9.33
CA ILE A 436 -17.03 3.06 -9.55
C ILE A 436 -16.76 3.89 -10.79
N LEU A 437 -15.99 4.97 -10.61
CA LEU A 437 -15.56 5.87 -11.67
C LEU A 437 -14.01 5.89 -11.70
N ASP A 438 -13.42 5.11 -12.60
CA ASP A 438 -11.96 5.03 -12.82
C ASP A 438 -11.61 5.31 -14.28
N PRO A 439 -11.89 6.54 -14.78
CA PRO A 439 -11.69 6.89 -16.17
C PRO A 439 -10.19 6.93 -16.53
N PRO A 440 -9.85 6.71 -17.81
CA PRO A 440 -8.51 6.98 -18.30
C PRO A 440 -8.19 8.48 -18.16
N THR A 441 -6.90 8.82 -17.98
CA THR A 441 -6.43 10.20 -17.87
C THR A 441 -6.96 11.09 -19.01
N PHE A 442 -7.06 10.51 -20.21
CA PHE A 442 -7.58 11.16 -21.40
C PHE A 442 -8.36 10.14 -22.26
N SER A 443 -9.54 10.52 -22.71
CA SER A 443 -10.28 9.77 -23.73
C SER A 443 -10.83 10.71 -24.81
N ARG A 444 -10.99 10.18 -26.01
CA ARG A 444 -11.60 10.88 -27.14
C ARG A 444 -12.83 10.13 -27.59
N SER A 445 -13.97 10.80 -27.59
CA SER A 445 -15.22 10.32 -28.16
C SER A 445 -15.55 11.12 -29.43
N ARG A 446 -16.09 10.44 -30.43
CA ARG A 446 -16.57 11.12 -31.66
C ARG A 446 -17.80 11.98 -31.39
N GLU A 447 -18.60 11.62 -30.39
CA GLU A 447 -19.89 12.27 -30.10
C GLU A 447 -19.81 13.29 -28.96
N HIS A 448 -18.88 13.11 -27.99
CA HIS A 448 -18.76 13.96 -26.78
C HIS A 448 -17.47 14.75 -26.69
N GLY A 449 -16.60 14.68 -27.73
CA GLY A 449 -15.30 15.37 -27.69
C GLY A 449 -14.26 14.69 -26.81
N ASP A 450 -13.29 15.48 -26.38
CA ASP A 450 -12.19 15.01 -25.54
C ASP A 450 -12.58 15.10 -24.05
N PHE A 451 -12.41 14.01 -23.31
CA PHE A 451 -12.49 13.98 -21.83
C PHE A 451 -11.08 14.04 -21.24
N ARG A 452 -10.89 14.87 -20.26
CA ARG A 452 -9.65 15.01 -19.47
C ARG A 452 -9.98 14.93 -17.98
N SER A 453 -9.38 13.97 -17.27
CA SER A 453 -9.61 13.84 -15.83
C SER A 453 -9.22 15.11 -15.04
N GLU A 454 -8.31 15.93 -15.56
CA GLU A 454 -7.88 17.19 -14.91
C GLU A 454 -9.01 18.22 -14.82
N THR A 455 -9.90 18.29 -15.79
CA THR A 455 -10.92 19.35 -15.93
C THR A 455 -12.36 18.85 -15.88
N ASP A 456 -12.59 17.62 -16.31
CA ASP A 456 -13.94 17.13 -16.63
C ASP A 456 -14.47 16.11 -15.60
N TYR A 457 -13.66 15.78 -14.56
CA TYR A 457 -14.02 14.76 -13.58
C TYR A 457 -15.31 15.11 -12.82
N GLY A 458 -15.48 16.37 -12.43
CA GLY A 458 -16.70 16.85 -11.78
C GLY A 458 -17.96 16.64 -12.63
N SER A 459 -17.87 16.84 -13.96
CA SER A 459 -18.96 16.60 -14.90
C SER A 459 -19.33 15.11 -14.98
N LEU A 460 -18.33 14.21 -14.96
CA LEU A 460 -18.55 12.76 -14.90
C LEU A 460 -19.29 12.37 -13.61
N VAL A 461 -18.85 12.89 -12.47
CA VAL A 461 -19.52 12.66 -11.18
C VAL A 461 -20.98 13.15 -11.24
N SER A 462 -21.23 14.37 -11.73
CA SER A 462 -22.58 14.94 -11.84
C SER A 462 -23.52 14.07 -12.68
N LEU A 463 -23.02 13.44 -13.75
CA LEU A 463 -23.80 12.52 -14.58
C LEU A 463 -24.07 11.16 -13.91
N ALA A 464 -23.18 10.72 -13.03
CA ALA A 464 -23.32 9.45 -12.34
C ALA A 464 -24.20 9.54 -11.08
N LEU A 465 -24.19 10.66 -10.38
CA LEU A 465 -24.92 10.85 -9.09
C LEU A 465 -26.41 10.50 -9.13
N PRO A 466 -27.19 10.74 -10.21
CA PRO A 466 -28.60 10.32 -10.29
C PRO A 466 -28.80 8.80 -10.21
N LEU A 467 -27.73 8.01 -10.45
CA LEU A 467 -27.75 6.55 -10.39
C LEU A 467 -27.40 6.01 -9.00
N LEU A 468 -26.90 6.84 -8.09
CA LEU A 468 -26.49 6.45 -6.75
C LEU A 468 -27.68 6.53 -5.77
N ARG A 469 -27.99 5.40 -5.12
CA ARG A 469 -28.98 5.37 -4.04
C ARG A 469 -28.65 6.35 -2.92
N PRO A 470 -29.66 6.81 -2.13
CA PRO A 470 -29.39 7.44 -0.85
C PRO A 470 -28.45 6.56 -0.01
N ASP A 471 -27.46 7.17 0.62
CA ASP A 471 -26.41 6.52 1.41
C ASP A 471 -25.56 5.48 0.66
N GLY A 472 -25.63 5.52 -0.66
CA GLY A 472 -24.76 4.74 -1.55
C GLY A 472 -23.32 5.26 -1.54
N VAL A 473 -22.40 4.44 -2.07
CA VAL A 473 -20.97 4.72 -2.06
C VAL A 473 -20.45 5.01 -3.46
N LEU A 474 -19.73 6.11 -3.61
CA LEU A 474 -18.96 6.46 -4.81
C LEU A 474 -17.47 6.16 -4.58
N LEU A 475 -16.86 5.35 -5.44
CA LEU A 475 -15.41 5.32 -5.66
C LEU A 475 -15.08 6.23 -6.84
N ALA A 476 -14.41 7.33 -6.56
CA ALA A 476 -13.83 8.22 -7.55
C ALA A 476 -12.31 7.98 -7.62
N SER A 477 -11.77 7.66 -8.78
CA SER A 477 -10.35 7.34 -8.97
C SER A 477 -9.76 8.04 -10.19
N THR A 478 -8.49 8.44 -10.08
CA THR A 478 -7.71 8.95 -11.21
C THR A 478 -6.22 8.70 -11.03
N ASN A 479 -5.54 8.32 -12.10
CA ASN A 479 -4.09 8.15 -12.15
C ASN A 479 -3.36 9.33 -12.82
N THR A 480 -4.02 10.48 -12.92
CA THR A 480 -3.47 11.70 -13.55
C THR A 480 -2.42 12.33 -12.65
N ALA A 481 -1.13 12.11 -12.94
CA ALA A 481 -0.02 12.57 -12.10
C ALA A 481 0.02 14.10 -11.88
N ARG A 482 -0.45 14.89 -12.84
CA ARG A 482 -0.47 16.37 -12.75
C ARG A 482 -1.61 16.91 -11.89
N LEU A 483 -2.69 16.17 -11.71
CA LEU A 483 -3.81 16.57 -10.87
C LEU A 483 -3.46 16.27 -9.41
N LEU A 484 -3.35 17.31 -8.58
CA LEU A 484 -3.09 17.17 -7.16
C LEU A 484 -4.34 16.64 -6.42
N PRO A 485 -4.18 16.03 -5.23
CA PRO A 485 -5.31 15.50 -4.46
C PRO A 485 -6.39 16.54 -4.15
N GLU A 486 -6.02 17.73 -3.68
CA GLU A 486 -6.97 18.75 -3.25
C GLU A 486 -7.86 19.26 -4.40
N PRO A 487 -7.35 19.64 -5.59
CA PRO A 487 -8.19 19.97 -6.75
C PRO A 487 -9.09 18.81 -7.19
N PHE A 488 -8.61 17.56 -7.14
CA PHE A 488 -9.43 16.39 -7.47
C PHE A 488 -10.59 16.22 -6.50
N ILE A 489 -10.32 16.26 -5.20
CA ILE A 489 -11.33 16.18 -4.13
C ILE A 489 -12.33 17.34 -4.28
N GLY A 490 -11.84 18.56 -4.53
CA GLY A 490 -12.68 19.74 -4.73
C GLY A 490 -13.67 19.59 -5.90
N GLN A 491 -13.24 19.03 -7.03
CA GLN A 491 -14.14 18.76 -8.18
C GLN A 491 -15.25 17.76 -7.81
N VAL A 492 -14.90 16.68 -7.09
CA VAL A 492 -15.87 15.65 -6.68
C VAL A 492 -16.87 16.23 -5.67
N HIS A 493 -16.41 16.95 -4.67
CA HIS A 493 -17.27 17.59 -3.66
C HIS A 493 -18.19 18.63 -4.28
N ALA A 494 -17.68 19.48 -5.16
CA ALA A 494 -18.49 20.48 -5.86
C ALA A 494 -19.64 19.83 -6.66
N ALA A 495 -19.36 18.73 -7.36
CA ALA A 495 -20.37 17.99 -8.11
C ALA A 495 -21.47 17.42 -7.19
N ILE A 496 -21.09 16.87 -6.04
CA ILE A 496 -22.03 16.33 -5.03
C ILE A 496 -22.90 17.44 -4.45
N LEU A 497 -22.28 18.55 -4.06
CA LEU A 497 -23.00 19.72 -3.49
C LEU A 497 -23.97 20.32 -4.50
N ASN A 498 -23.55 20.49 -5.75
CA ASN A 498 -24.40 21.03 -6.83
C ASN A 498 -25.59 20.11 -7.16
N ALA A 499 -25.49 18.81 -6.85
CA ALA A 499 -26.60 17.86 -6.96
C ALA A 499 -27.56 17.89 -5.74
N GLY A 500 -27.37 18.81 -4.79
CA GLY A 500 -28.19 18.92 -3.57
C GLY A 500 -27.94 17.77 -2.59
N ARG A 501 -26.79 17.08 -2.67
CA ARG A 501 -26.42 15.94 -1.83
C ARG A 501 -25.23 16.30 -0.92
N ARG A 502 -24.99 15.49 0.12
CA ARG A 502 -23.90 15.71 1.09
C ARG A 502 -23.04 14.47 1.23
N VAL A 503 -21.76 14.67 1.48
CA VAL A 503 -20.83 13.61 1.89
C VAL A 503 -21.10 13.28 3.37
N VAL A 504 -21.40 12.02 3.65
CA VAL A 504 -21.67 11.50 5.01
C VAL A 504 -20.40 10.85 5.59
N GLN A 505 -19.67 10.11 4.77
CA GLN A 505 -18.38 9.51 5.12
C GLN A 505 -17.41 9.67 3.97
N GLU A 506 -16.15 9.84 4.29
CA GLU A 506 -15.07 10.01 3.31
C GLU A 506 -13.83 9.23 3.73
N HIS A 507 -13.17 8.60 2.76
CA HIS A 507 -11.86 8.00 2.94
C HIS A 507 -11.02 8.21 1.68
N TYR A 508 -9.87 8.87 1.84
CA TYR A 508 -8.86 8.96 0.79
C TYR A 508 -7.99 7.71 0.85
N GLY A 509 -8.08 6.85 -0.18
CA GLY A 509 -7.30 5.63 -0.32
C GLY A 509 -6.05 5.88 -1.16
N PRO A 510 -4.84 5.97 -0.59
CA PRO A 510 -3.62 6.08 -1.38
C PRO A 510 -3.34 4.79 -2.15
N GLN A 511 -2.32 4.83 -3.02
CA GLN A 511 -1.82 3.62 -3.67
C GLN A 511 -1.31 2.60 -2.64
N PRO A 512 -1.36 1.26 -2.94
CA PRO A 512 -0.98 0.23 -1.99
C PRO A 512 0.48 0.35 -1.56
N PRO A 513 0.87 -0.19 -0.38
CA PRO A 513 2.23 -0.04 0.17
C PRO A 513 3.37 -0.58 -0.71
N ASP A 514 3.11 -1.54 -1.59
CA ASP A 514 4.11 -2.01 -2.57
C ASP A 514 4.36 -1.01 -3.73
N PHE A 515 3.60 0.11 -3.75
CA PHE A 515 3.84 1.29 -4.57
C PHE A 515 4.27 2.46 -3.67
N PRO A 516 5.42 2.36 -2.97
CA PRO A 516 5.88 3.43 -2.09
C PRO A 516 6.12 4.72 -2.87
N VAL A 517 6.03 5.84 -2.16
CA VAL A 517 6.13 7.19 -2.73
C VAL A 517 7.45 7.81 -2.33
N ALA A 518 8.11 8.49 -3.28
CA ALA A 518 9.29 9.32 -3.05
C ALA A 518 8.99 10.79 -3.45
N ARG A 519 9.85 11.70 -3.00
CA ARG A 519 9.74 13.12 -3.34
C ARG A 519 9.92 13.35 -4.85
N GLU A 520 10.82 12.61 -5.47
CA GLU A 520 11.17 12.66 -6.88
C GLU A 520 10.11 12.00 -7.77
N GLU A 521 9.39 11.03 -7.22
CA GLU A 521 8.30 10.31 -7.88
C GLU A 521 7.08 10.27 -6.95
N PRO A 522 6.27 11.36 -6.93
CA PRO A 522 5.11 11.48 -6.05
C PRO A 522 3.98 10.52 -6.45
N ALA A 523 3.01 10.33 -5.55
CA ALA A 523 1.83 9.52 -5.81
C ALA A 523 1.06 10.02 -7.05
N TYR A 524 0.83 9.13 -8.00
CA TYR A 524 0.06 9.42 -9.21
C TYR A 524 -1.39 8.96 -9.11
N LEU A 525 -1.69 7.93 -8.31
CA LEU A 525 -3.04 7.44 -8.07
C LEU A 525 -3.70 8.22 -6.93
N LYS A 526 -4.91 8.72 -7.16
CA LYS A 526 -5.81 9.31 -6.18
C LYS A 526 -7.10 8.52 -6.19
N THR A 527 -7.53 8.05 -5.03
CA THR A 527 -8.82 7.38 -4.89
C THR A 527 -9.58 7.95 -3.71
N LEU A 528 -10.86 8.23 -3.91
CA LEU A 528 -11.74 8.83 -2.94
C LEU A 528 -12.99 7.95 -2.81
N TRP A 529 -13.22 7.44 -1.62
CA TRP A 529 -14.41 6.67 -1.27
C TRP A 529 -15.35 7.58 -0.50
N LEU A 530 -16.58 7.71 -0.96
CA LEU A 530 -17.56 8.66 -0.43
C LEU A 530 -18.90 7.97 -0.22
N ARG A 531 -19.42 7.97 1.00
CA ARG A 531 -20.84 7.72 1.24
C ARG A 531 -21.60 9.02 1.07
N ILE A 532 -22.68 9.00 0.27
CA ILE A 532 -23.36 10.21 -0.16
C ILE A 532 -24.85 10.11 0.24
N SER A 533 -25.36 11.13 0.97
CA SER A 533 -26.76 11.21 1.39
C SER A 533 -27.74 11.16 0.21
N GLY A 534 -29.04 10.97 0.48
CA GLY A 534 -30.09 11.30 -0.46
C GLY A 534 -30.08 12.79 -0.85
N ALA A 535 -30.74 13.15 -1.94
CA ALA A 535 -31.07 14.54 -2.22
C ALA A 535 -32.02 15.03 -1.12
N GLY A 536 -31.71 16.20 -0.56
CA GLY A 536 -32.54 16.84 0.47
C GLY A 536 -33.84 17.38 -0.09
#